data_503e225bfdebd05a2b5118dbaf45a283
#
_entry.id   503e225bfdebd05a2b5118dbaf45a283
#
_cell.length_a   1.000
_cell.length_b   1.000
_cell.length_c   1.000
_cell.angle_alpha   90.00
_cell.angle_beta   90.00
_cell.angle_gamma   90.00
#
_symmetry.space_group_name_H-M   'P 1'
#
loop_
_entity.id
_entity.type
_entity.pdbx_description
1 polymer ?
#
loop_
_entity_poly.entity_id
_entity_poly.type
_entity_poly.pdbx_seq_one_letter_code
_entity_poly.pdbx_strand_id
1 'polypeptide(L)'
;YLRHGLDGEYDILGVPYVDYECDVERGRHLILYGHNMGVGESERFSSLQNYKDPDYYTRHPVIRLDTLYGSALYKVVAVYALTARTADADYFPFNTYVDFADDEAEQAYLDEVARRAFYTTGDYVRPDERLLTLCFCTYEMEDARMLVMARPLREGERAEADEVHIQPDPQLPARWPEEG
;
A
#
# COMPACT_ATOMS: atom_id res chain seq x y z
N TYR A 1 3.81 -0.07 19.03
CA TYR A 1 4.53 0.66 17.97
C TYR A 1 3.77 1.90 17.49
N LEU A 2 2.44 1.88 17.44
CA LEU A 2 1.65 2.99 16.88
C LEU A 2 1.89 4.34 17.58
N ARG A 3 2.21 4.37 18.88
CA ARG A 3 2.50 5.57 19.66
C ARG A 3 3.71 5.39 20.56
N HIS A 4 4.68 4.61 20.13
CA HIS A 4 5.92 4.37 20.84
C HIS A 4 7.08 4.35 19.86
N GLY A 5 8.21 4.93 20.29
CA GLY A 5 9.48 4.85 19.60
C GLY A 5 10.11 3.45 19.67
N LEU A 6 11.26 3.28 19.05
CA LEU A 6 12.03 2.03 19.10
C LEU A 6 12.58 1.73 20.50
N ASP A 7 12.71 2.75 21.33
CA ASP A 7 13.11 2.66 22.74
C ASP A 7 11.96 2.24 23.69
N GLY A 8 10.73 2.15 23.17
CA GLY A 8 9.53 1.84 23.92
C GLY A 8 8.89 3.04 24.62
N GLU A 9 9.49 4.23 24.53
CA GLU A 9 8.95 5.46 25.10
C GLU A 9 7.80 6.00 24.24
N TYR A 10 6.93 6.82 24.87
CA TYR A 10 5.82 7.43 24.15
C TYR A 10 6.32 8.39 23.08
N ASP A 11 5.92 8.13 21.85
CA ASP A 11 6.16 8.98 20.68
C ASP A 11 4.87 9.05 19.87
N ILE A 12 4.29 10.24 19.72
CA ILE A 12 3.06 10.43 18.94
C ILE A 12 3.21 10.02 17.48
N LEU A 13 4.40 10.12 16.94
CA LEU A 13 4.73 9.70 15.58
C LEU A 13 4.81 8.16 15.46
N GLY A 14 5.07 7.48 16.57
CA GLY A 14 5.29 6.04 16.59
C GLY A 14 6.37 5.59 15.61
N VAL A 15 6.37 4.32 15.29
CA VAL A 15 7.21 3.74 14.22
C VAL A 15 6.34 2.92 13.26
N PRO A 16 6.66 2.87 11.96
CA PRO A 16 6.03 1.93 11.06
C PRO A 16 6.22 0.49 11.57
N TYR A 17 5.20 -0.32 11.46
CA TYR A 17 5.21 -1.69 11.95
C TYR A 17 4.54 -2.64 10.96
N VAL A 18 4.98 -3.89 10.98
CA VAL A 18 4.45 -4.97 10.15
C VAL A 18 3.17 -5.52 10.78
N ASP A 19 2.20 -5.91 9.96
CA ASP A 19 1.02 -6.65 10.42
C ASP A 19 1.47 -7.94 11.15
N TYR A 20 0.82 -8.26 12.26
CA TYR A 20 1.22 -9.38 13.11
C TYR A 20 1.04 -10.75 12.47
N GLU A 21 0.20 -10.86 11.44
CA GLU A 21 -0.02 -12.09 10.68
C GLU A 21 1.01 -12.29 9.55
N CYS A 22 1.78 -11.25 9.22
CA CYS A 22 2.79 -11.33 8.16
C CYS A 22 4.06 -12.08 8.61
N ASP A 23 4.50 -13.05 7.83
CA ASP A 23 5.85 -13.62 7.93
C ASP A 23 6.85 -12.73 7.17
N VAL A 24 7.72 -12.01 7.91
CA VAL A 24 8.69 -11.07 7.33
C VAL A 24 9.75 -11.76 6.48
N GLU A 25 10.07 -13.03 6.76
CA GLU A 25 11.07 -13.79 6.02
C GLU A 25 10.49 -14.43 4.75
N ARG A 26 9.32 -15.08 4.88
CA ARG A 26 8.80 -16.02 3.87
C ARG A 26 7.42 -15.67 3.34
N GLY A 27 6.70 -14.77 4.00
CA GLY A 27 5.33 -14.42 3.62
C GLY A 27 5.23 -13.89 2.20
N ARG A 28 4.12 -14.19 1.56
CA ARG A 28 3.80 -13.75 0.19
C ARG A 28 3.43 -12.27 0.13
N HIS A 29 2.86 -11.73 1.19
CA HIS A 29 2.43 -10.36 1.27
C HIS A 29 2.85 -9.73 2.61
N LEU A 30 3.64 -8.67 2.54
CA LEU A 30 4.00 -7.85 3.69
C LEU A 30 3.11 -6.62 3.73
N ILE A 31 2.48 -6.39 4.89
CA ILE A 31 1.66 -5.21 5.14
C ILE A 31 2.31 -4.41 6.25
N LEU A 32 2.64 -3.16 5.97
CA LEU A 32 3.22 -2.23 6.92
C LEU A 32 2.23 -1.09 7.19
N TYR A 33 2.07 -0.76 8.46
CA TYR A 33 1.28 0.38 8.91
C TYR A 33 2.17 1.52 9.37
N GLY A 34 1.76 2.76 9.09
CA GLY A 34 2.45 3.94 9.55
C GLY A 34 1.49 5.13 9.66
N HIS A 35 1.87 6.10 10.49
CA HIS A 35 1.12 7.33 10.61
C HIS A 35 1.28 8.23 9.37
N ASN A 36 0.18 8.87 9.00
CA ASN A 36 0.17 10.07 8.18
C ASN A 36 -0.11 11.27 9.11
N MET A 37 0.80 12.22 9.15
CA MET A 37 0.71 13.39 10.03
C MET A 37 0.04 14.59 9.36
N GLY A 38 -0.36 14.46 8.10
CA GLY A 38 -1.09 15.47 7.35
C GLY A 38 -0.40 15.95 6.08
N VAL A 39 -1.09 16.85 5.40
CA VAL A 39 -0.62 17.42 4.15
C VAL A 39 0.60 18.32 4.41
N GLY A 40 1.66 18.13 3.62
CA GLY A 40 2.92 18.89 3.75
C GLY A 40 3.91 18.31 4.76
N GLU A 41 3.50 17.32 5.55
CA GLU A 41 4.39 16.61 6.46
C GLU A 41 5.15 15.50 5.72
N SER A 42 6.33 15.14 6.23
CA SER A 42 7.20 14.11 5.63
C SER A 42 7.51 12.95 6.57
N GLU A 43 7.15 13.09 7.85
CA GLU A 43 7.41 12.06 8.84
C GLU A 43 6.57 10.81 8.60
N ARG A 44 7.17 9.67 8.86
CA ARG A 44 6.56 8.33 8.74
C ARG A 44 6.02 8.11 7.33
N PHE A 45 4.72 7.86 7.17
CA PHE A 45 4.07 7.60 5.88
C PHE A 45 3.36 8.84 5.32
N SER A 46 3.59 10.04 5.89
CA SER A 46 2.90 11.25 5.44
C SER A 46 3.14 11.60 3.98
N SER A 47 4.37 11.42 3.47
CA SER A 47 4.68 11.68 2.06
C SER A 47 4.02 10.69 1.08
N LEU A 48 3.59 9.51 1.56
CA LEU A 48 2.96 8.49 0.72
C LEU A 48 1.59 8.93 0.19
N GLN A 49 0.92 9.90 0.85
CA GLN A 49 -0.32 10.47 0.33
C GLN A 49 -0.15 11.11 -1.06
N ASN A 50 1.06 11.57 -1.38
CA ASN A 50 1.36 12.16 -2.68
C ASN A 50 1.29 11.16 -3.83
N TYR A 51 1.34 9.85 -3.55
CA TYR A 51 1.13 8.81 -4.58
C TYR A 51 -0.27 8.81 -5.18
N LYS A 52 -1.23 9.52 -4.59
CA LYS A 52 -2.53 9.76 -5.23
C LYS A 52 -2.36 10.49 -6.58
N ASP A 53 -1.32 11.32 -6.70
CA ASP A 53 -0.91 11.97 -7.94
C ASP A 53 0.06 11.06 -8.72
N PRO A 54 -0.29 10.59 -9.94
CA PRO A 54 0.59 9.77 -10.76
C PRO A 54 1.93 10.43 -11.09
N ASP A 55 2.00 11.77 -11.14
CA ASP A 55 3.26 12.50 -11.34
C ASP A 55 4.23 12.32 -10.17
N TYR A 56 3.72 12.08 -8.96
CA TYR A 56 4.58 11.72 -7.83
C TYR A 56 5.20 10.34 -8.03
N TYR A 57 4.42 9.35 -8.49
CA TYR A 57 4.93 8.03 -8.84
C TYR A 57 6.04 8.11 -9.89
N THR A 58 5.90 8.93 -10.92
CA THR A 58 6.94 9.02 -11.98
C THR A 58 8.29 9.48 -11.45
N ARG A 59 8.30 10.23 -10.36
CA ARG A 59 9.52 10.67 -9.67
C ARG A 59 9.99 9.73 -8.56
N HIS A 60 9.11 8.87 -8.04
CA HIS A 60 9.36 7.97 -6.92
C HIS A 60 8.82 6.56 -7.21
N PRO A 61 9.28 5.90 -8.28
CA PRO A 61 8.66 4.63 -8.74
C PRO A 61 8.99 3.45 -7.86
N VAL A 62 10.00 3.54 -6.98
CA VAL A 62 10.47 2.42 -6.17
C VAL A 62 10.54 2.78 -4.69
N ILE A 63 10.30 1.75 -3.87
CA ILE A 63 10.43 1.76 -2.42
C ILE A 63 11.55 0.80 -2.05
N ARG A 64 12.49 1.22 -1.20
CA ARG A 64 13.48 0.35 -0.62
C ARG A 64 12.98 -0.18 0.72
N LEU A 65 12.99 -1.49 0.88
CA LEU A 65 12.69 -2.17 2.13
C LEU A 65 13.94 -2.91 2.62
N ASP A 66 14.38 -2.56 3.82
CA ASP A 66 15.46 -3.23 4.53
C ASP A 66 14.85 -4.00 5.71
N THR A 67 15.19 -5.28 5.83
CA THR A 67 14.77 -6.16 6.93
C THR A 67 15.99 -6.85 7.52
N LEU A 68 15.80 -7.63 8.59
CA LEU A 68 16.87 -8.48 9.14
C LEU A 68 17.30 -9.59 8.17
N TYR A 69 16.48 -9.91 7.17
CA TYR A 69 16.72 -11.00 6.22
C TYR A 69 17.29 -10.51 4.88
N GLY A 70 17.33 -9.21 4.65
CA GLY A 70 17.89 -8.63 3.43
C GLY A 70 17.31 -7.28 3.06
N SER A 71 17.76 -6.77 1.93
CA SER A 71 17.36 -5.49 1.34
C SER A 71 16.82 -5.74 -0.06
N ALA A 72 15.70 -5.13 -0.39
CA ALA A 72 15.11 -5.23 -1.71
C ALA A 72 14.48 -3.89 -2.15
N LEU A 73 14.45 -3.69 -3.47
CA LEU A 73 13.68 -2.63 -4.09
C LEU A 73 12.33 -3.18 -4.54
N TYR A 74 11.29 -2.42 -4.24
CA TYR A 74 9.92 -2.72 -4.64
C TYR A 74 9.41 -1.63 -5.56
N LYS A 75 8.87 -2.00 -6.71
CA LYS A 75 8.25 -1.08 -7.65
C LYS A 75 6.77 -0.91 -7.30
N VAL A 76 6.31 0.33 -7.18
CA VAL A 76 4.90 0.63 -6.91
C VAL A 76 4.05 0.19 -8.09
N VAL A 77 2.96 -0.55 -7.83
CA VAL A 77 2.09 -1.13 -8.85
C VAL A 77 0.63 -0.69 -8.74
N ALA A 78 0.18 -0.25 -7.56
CA ALA A 78 -1.17 0.27 -7.39
C ALA A 78 -1.24 1.23 -6.20
N VAL A 79 -2.13 2.21 -6.30
CA VAL A 79 -2.49 3.12 -5.21
C VAL A 79 -4.01 3.16 -5.10
N TYR A 80 -4.55 2.87 -3.93
CA TYR A 80 -5.99 2.71 -3.73
C TYR A 80 -6.43 3.16 -2.35
N ALA A 81 -7.73 3.37 -2.18
CA ALA A 81 -8.33 3.77 -0.91
C ALA A 81 -9.39 2.76 -0.45
N LEU A 82 -9.49 2.59 0.88
CA LEU A 82 -10.45 1.68 1.52
C LEU A 82 -11.10 2.34 2.73
N THR A 83 -12.31 1.89 3.09
CA THR A 83 -12.87 2.13 4.42
C THR A 83 -12.24 1.15 5.43
N ALA A 84 -11.92 1.63 6.63
CA ALA A 84 -11.52 0.79 7.76
C ALA A 84 -12.73 0.31 8.61
N ARG A 85 -13.94 0.75 8.28
CA ARG A 85 -15.15 0.39 9.01
C ARG A 85 -15.70 -0.94 8.53
N THR A 86 -15.60 -1.95 9.35
CA THR A 86 -16.08 -3.32 9.06
C THR A 86 -17.60 -3.40 8.82
N ALA A 87 -18.35 -2.38 9.24
CA ALA A 87 -19.81 -2.30 9.05
C ALA A 87 -20.21 -1.71 7.69
N ASP A 88 -19.26 -1.11 6.95
CA ASP A 88 -19.54 -0.56 5.63
C ASP A 88 -19.68 -1.70 4.60
N ALA A 89 -20.64 -1.57 3.68
CA ALA A 89 -20.94 -2.63 2.71
C ALA A 89 -19.80 -2.87 1.69
N ASP A 90 -18.94 -1.88 1.52
CA ASP A 90 -17.77 -1.88 0.64
C ASP A 90 -16.46 -2.18 1.38
N TYR A 91 -16.56 -2.61 2.66
CA TYR A 91 -15.39 -3.03 3.43
C TYR A 91 -14.65 -4.17 2.74
N PHE A 92 -13.35 -4.00 2.57
CA PHE A 92 -12.46 -5.01 2.00
C PHE A 92 -11.38 -5.39 3.02
N PRO A 93 -11.37 -6.62 3.54
CA PRO A 93 -10.45 -7.07 4.59
C PRO A 93 -9.05 -7.35 4.01
N PHE A 94 -8.42 -6.38 3.37
CA PHE A 94 -7.14 -6.51 2.66
C PHE A 94 -6.03 -7.16 3.51
N ASN A 95 -6.07 -6.94 4.81
CA ASN A 95 -5.07 -7.43 5.77
C ASN A 95 -5.23 -8.92 6.15
N THR A 96 -6.26 -9.59 5.67
CA THR A 96 -6.37 -11.05 5.80
C THR A 96 -5.66 -11.80 4.66
N TYR A 97 -5.22 -11.09 3.63
CA TYR A 97 -4.52 -11.64 2.48
C TYR A 97 -3.00 -11.55 2.66
N VAL A 98 -2.49 -12.12 3.75
CA VAL A 98 -1.03 -12.18 4.04
C VAL A 98 -0.35 -13.35 3.34
N ASP A 99 -1.14 -14.33 2.93
CA ASP A 99 -0.76 -15.47 2.10
C ASP A 99 -1.95 -15.86 1.20
N PHE A 100 -1.70 -16.67 0.16
CA PHE A 100 -2.70 -17.07 -0.80
C PHE A 100 -2.73 -18.60 -0.91
N ALA A 101 -3.93 -19.18 -0.98
CA ALA A 101 -4.12 -20.62 -1.09
C ALA A 101 -3.60 -21.17 -2.43
N ASP A 102 -3.76 -20.38 -3.49
CA ASP A 102 -3.37 -20.67 -4.87
C ASP A 102 -3.33 -19.39 -5.71
N ASP A 103 -2.93 -19.51 -6.96
CA ASP A 103 -2.83 -18.39 -7.91
C ASP A 103 -4.20 -17.77 -8.22
N GLU A 104 -5.30 -18.54 -8.16
CA GLU A 104 -6.65 -18.03 -8.39
C GLU A 104 -7.08 -17.09 -7.26
N ALA A 105 -6.79 -17.46 -6.01
CA ALA A 105 -7.04 -16.62 -4.84
C ALA A 105 -6.21 -15.34 -4.87
N GLU A 106 -4.93 -15.42 -5.29
CA GLU A 106 -4.08 -14.25 -5.47
C GLU A 106 -4.61 -13.33 -6.58
N GLN A 107 -4.96 -13.90 -7.74
CA GLN A 107 -5.52 -13.12 -8.83
C GLN A 107 -6.82 -12.42 -8.45
N ALA A 108 -7.71 -13.09 -7.71
CA ALA A 108 -8.94 -12.49 -7.21
C ALA A 108 -8.67 -11.28 -6.29
N TYR A 109 -7.64 -11.38 -5.41
CA TYR A 109 -7.19 -10.25 -4.60
C TYR A 109 -6.65 -9.10 -5.46
N LEU A 110 -5.81 -9.40 -6.45
CA LEU A 110 -5.22 -8.41 -7.34
C LEU A 110 -6.29 -7.69 -8.19
N ASP A 111 -7.32 -8.41 -8.63
CA ASP A 111 -8.46 -7.84 -9.36
C ASP A 111 -9.28 -6.89 -8.46
N GLU A 112 -9.46 -7.25 -7.18
CA GLU A 112 -10.10 -6.37 -6.20
C GLU A 112 -9.30 -5.08 -5.98
N VAL A 113 -7.97 -5.18 -5.88
CA VAL A 113 -7.10 -4.01 -5.76
C VAL A 113 -7.18 -3.15 -7.02
N ALA A 114 -7.07 -3.75 -8.21
CA ALA A 114 -7.11 -3.03 -9.48
C ALA A 114 -8.42 -2.25 -9.68
N ARG A 115 -9.57 -2.82 -9.25
CA ARG A 115 -10.87 -2.12 -9.31
C ARG A 115 -10.95 -0.90 -8.40
N ARG A 116 -10.23 -0.89 -7.29
CA ARG A 116 -10.21 0.20 -6.30
C ARG A 116 -9.10 1.20 -6.53
N ALA A 117 -8.12 0.85 -7.36
CA ALA A 117 -6.95 1.67 -7.57
C ALA A 117 -7.31 2.98 -8.30
N PHE A 118 -6.69 4.09 -7.89
CA PHE A 118 -6.69 5.31 -8.69
C PHE A 118 -5.97 5.07 -10.01
N TYR A 119 -4.92 4.26 -9.96
CA TYR A 119 -4.16 3.79 -11.11
C TYR A 119 -3.38 2.51 -10.76
N THR A 120 -2.99 1.78 -11.80
CA THR A 120 -1.99 0.71 -11.74
C THR A 120 -0.81 1.07 -12.65
N THR A 121 0.29 0.33 -12.56
CA THR A 121 1.49 0.66 -13.33
C THR A 121 2.08 -0.57 -14.02
N GLY A 122 2.59 -0.38 -15.24
CA GLY A 122 3.35 -1.36 -15.99
C GLY A 122 2.65 -2.71 -16.15
N ASP A 123 3.43 -3.78 -16.07
CA ASP A 123 2.93 -5.16 -16.14
C ASP A 123 2.12 -5.60 -14.90
N TYR A 124 1.84 -4.69 -13.99
CA TYR A 124 1.17 -4.93 -12.72
C TYR A 124 1.90 -6.01 -11.89
N VAL A 125 1.21 -7.05 -11.45
CA VAL A 125 1.76 -8.14 -10.64
C VAL A 125 1.60 -9.47 -11.37
N ARG A 126 2.58 -10.34 -11.25
CA ARG A 126 2.50 -11.73 -11.72
C ARG A 126 2.24 -12.66 -10.54
N PRO A 127 1.58 -13.80 -10.77
CA PRO A 127 1.49 -14.83 -9.75
C PRO A 127 2.88 -15.16 -9.19
N ASP A 128 2.92 -15.51 -7.91
CA ASP A 128 4.15 -15.81 -7.15
C ASP A 128 5.06 -14.63 -6.80
N GLU A 129 4.77 -13.41 -7.23
CA GLU A 129 5.51 -12.25 -6.78
C GLU A 129 5.12 -11.87 -5.35
N ARG A 130 6.14 -11.60 -4.53
CA ARG A 130 5.93 -11.12 -3.16
C ARG A 130 5.37 -9.70 -3.19
N LEU A 131 4.32 -9.45 -2.43
CA LEU A 131 3.71 -8.13 -2.33
C LEU A 131 4.22 -7.35 -1.11
N LEU A 132 4.28 -6.04 -1.25
CA LEU A 132 4.46 -5.07 -0.18
C LEU A 132 3.30 -4.08 -0.23
N THR A 133 2.58 -3.90 0.88
CA THR A 133 1.56 -2.87 1.00
C THR A 133 1.88 -1.94 2.16
N LEU A 134 1.95 -0.64 1.89
CA LEU A 134 2.09 0.41 2.89
C LEU A 134 0.72 1.03 3.13
N CYS A 135 0.20 0.89 4.35
CA CYS A 135 -1.14 1.33 4.74
C CYS A 135 -1.06 2.47 5.76
N PHE A 136 -1.81 3.54 5.52
CA PHE A 136 -1.87 4.72 6.39
C PHE A 136 -3.25 5.37 6.36
N CYS A 137 -3.54 6.19 7.37
CA CYS A 137 -4.77 6.98 7.41
C CYS A 137 -4.73 8.07 6.34
N THR A 138 -5.86 8.30 5.67
CA THR A 138 -6.05 9.48 4.82
C THR A 138 -7.08 10.41 5.44
N TYR A 139 -7.05 11.68 5.07
CA TYR A 139 -7.89 12.71 5.68
C TYR A 139 -9.10 13.11 4.81
N GLU A 140 -9.24 12.52 3.63
CA GLU A 140 -10.37 12.78 2.74
C GLU A 140 -11.71 12.29 3.33
N MET A 141 -11.66 11.24 4.16
CA MET A 141 -12.81 10.63 4.79
C MET A 141 -12.46 10.07 6.16
N GLU A 142 -13.38 10.17 7.13
CA GLU A 142 -13.22 9.51 8.43
C GLU A 142 -13.09 7.98 8.26
N ASP A 143 -12.15 7.39 8.98
CA ASP A 143 -11.83 5.95 8.92
C ASP A 143 -11.37 5.44 7.54
N ALA A 144 -10.95 6.32 6.64
CA ALA A 144 -10.35 5.88 5.40
C ALA A 144 -8.88 5.48 5.59
N ARG A 145 -8.46 4.54 4.76
CA ARG A 145 -7.07 4.15 4.57
C ARG A 145 -6.68 4.36 3.13
N MET A 146 -5.48 4.82 2.94
CA MET A 146 -4.82 4.83 1.65
C MET A 146 -3.71 3.78 1.65
N LEU A 147 -3.56 3.08 0.55
CA LEU A 147 -2.64 1.97 0.41
C LEU A 147 -1.80 2.16 -0.84
N VAL A 148 -0.50 1.93 -0.67
CA VAL A 148 0.48 1.90 -1.77
C VAL A 148 0.98 0.47 -1.86
N MET A 149 0.62 -0.23 -2.94
CA MET A 149 1.05 -1.61 -3.19
C MET A 149 2.23 -1.63 -4.15
N ALA A 150 3.19 -2.49 -3.87
CA ALA A 150 4.41 -2.65 -4.63
C ALA A 150 4.81 -4.13 -4.73
N ARG A 151 5.56 -4.48 -5.77
CA ARG A 151 6.18 -5.80 -5.98
C ARG A 151 7.70 -5.68 -6.04
N PRO A 152 8.46 -6.75 -5.82
CA PRO A 152 9.91 -6.70 -5.99
C PRO A 152 10.28 -6.22 -7.40
N LEU A 153 11.36 -5.44 -7.47
CA LEU A 153 11.98 -5.11 -8.74
C LEU A 153 12.50 -6.42 -9.36
N ARG A 154 12.07 -6.73 -10.58
CA ARG A 154 12.45 -7.98 -11.27
C ARG A 154 13.89 -7.93 -11.73
N GLU A 155 14.50 -9.10 -11.92
CA GLU A 155 15.86 -9.18 -12.45
C GLU A 155 15.97 -8.50 -13.83
N GLY A 156 16.95 -7.63 -13.99
CA GLY A 156 17.15 -6.85 -15.21
C GLY A 156 16.17 -5.70 -15.42
N GLU A 157 15.19 -5.51 -14.54
CA GLU A 157 14.25 -4.39 -14.59
C GLU A 157 14.91 -3.11 -14.07
N ARG A 158 14.58 -1.98 -14.69
CA ARG A 158 15.06 -0.67 -14.24
C ARG A 158 14.21 -0.12 -13.10
N ALA A 159 14.85 0.59 -12.18
CA ALA A 159 14.19 1.33 -11.11
C ALA A 159 13.60 2.67 -11.62
N GLU A 160 12.98 2.65 -12.79
CA GLU A 160 12.34 3.78 -13.45
C GLU A 160 10.82 3.59 -13.43
N ALA A 161 10.08 4.66 -13.64
CA ALA A 161 8.63 4.59 -13.73
C ALA A 161 8.20 3.83 -14.99
N ASP A 162 7.19 2.99 -14.82
CA ASP A 162 6.49 2.33 -15.92
C ASP A 162 5.31 3.18 -16.38
N GLU A 163 4.63 2.73 -17.43
CA GLU A 163 3.38 3.33 -17.90
C GLU A 163 2.33 3.31 -16.78
N VAL A 164 1.61 4.42 -16.66
CA VAL A 164 0.51 4.57 -15.68
C VAL A 164 -0.81 4.28 -16.38
N HIS A 165 -1.58 3.38 -15.80
CA HIS A 165 -2.92 3.01 -16.26
C HIS A 165 -3.95 3.59 -15.29
N ILE A 166 -4.50 4.76 -15.62
CA ILE A 166 -5.54 5.42 -14.79
C ILE A 166 -6.81 4.57 -14.82
N GLN A 167 -7.39 4.32 -13.63
CA GLN A 167 -8.70 3.73 -13.53
C GLN A 167 -9.76 4.85 -13.69
N PRO A 168 -10.57 4.83 -14.76
CA PRO A 168 -11.51 5.93 -15.03
C PRO A 168 -12.68 5.98 -14.04
N ASP A 169 -13.00 4.87 -13.40
CA ASP A 169 -14.09 4.75 -12.41
C ASP A 169 -13.64 3.82 -11.27
N PRO A 170 -12.74 4.29 -10.39
CA PRO A 170 -12.26 3.49 -9.27
C PRO A 170 -13.37 3.26 -8.25
N GLN A 171 -13.47 2.03 -7.75
CA GLN A 171 -14.40 1.68 -6.68
C GLN A 171 -13.91 2.26 -5.35
N LEU A 172 -14.11 3.56 -5.15
CA LEU A 172 -13.77 4.25 -3.92
C LEU A 172 -14.75 3.90 -2.78
N PRO A 173 -14.37 4.13 -1.51
CA PRO A 173 -15.30 3.99 -0.39
C PRO A 173 -16.57 4.81 -0.61
N ALA A 174 -17.73 4.24 -0.27
CA ALA A 174 -19.05 4.85 -0.52
C ALA A 174 -19.21 6.27 0.06
N ARG A 175 -18.42 6.62 1.09
CA ARG A 175 -18.39 7.95 1.71
C ARG A 175 -17.21 8.81 1.23
N TRP A 176 -16.49 8.38 0.21
CA TRP A 176 -15.41 9.18 -0.37
C TRP A 176 -15.98 10.48 -0.95
N PRO A 177 -15.34 11.64 -0.70
CA PRO A 177 -15.85 12.89 -1.23
C PRO A 177 -15.84 12.89 -2.76
N GLU A 178 -16.93 13.37 -3.35
CA GLU A 178 -16.97 13.63 -4.79
C GLU A 178 -15.93 14.72 -5.11
N GLU A 179 -15.18 14.51 -6.18
CA GLU A 179 -14.29 15.57 -6.68
C GLU A 179 -15.16 16.73 -7.17
N GLY A 180 -15.07 17.87 -6.47
CA GLY A 180 -15.80 19.12 -6.76
C GLY A 180 -15.24 19.92 -7.93
#